data_4873dae890098b4756a62c1e099718e2
#
_entry.id   4873dae890098b4756a62c1e099718e2
#
_cell.length_a   1.000
_cell.length_b   1.000
_cell.length_c   1.000
_cell.angle_alpha   90.00
_cell.angle_beta   90.00
_cell.angle_gamma   90.00
#
_symmetry.space_group_name_H-M   'P 1'
#
loop_
_entity.id
_entity.type
_entity.pdbx_description
1 polymer ?
#
loop_
_entity_poly.entity_id
_entity_poly.type
_entity_poly.pdbx_seq_one_letter_code
_entity_poly.pdbx_strand_id
1 'polypeptide(L)'
;MIDLSRATFIIPIRIESQDRMRNVLTILCFLLENFNTKIIVKEVDGTSVFEESILPQLKEYFDNLSNLIHIFEESEDSVFYRMHILNEMLSVSKTDVVINYDCDVLLPIDSYVNAYKSIINGESDVVYPFGSGNYQKQIFSDDELVSEFLSNDFDFSILEKKSNICTSDFGWIQFFNRQVYVDGGMENENFRGSSPEDKERFFRFTTLGYNVNRIDNYIYHLEHSRGQNSWPVSYQGNPYMQDNISLWKKIQTMNKEQLKNYYSSQDYLKKYK
;
A
#
# COMPACT_ATOMS: atom_id res chain seq x y z
N MET A 1 0.57 2.67 -22.42
CA MET A 1 0.37 3.12 -21.01
C MET A 1 -0.97 3.79 -20.83
N ILE A 2 -1.67 3.46 -19.77
CA ILE A 2 -2.96 4.05 -19.35
C ILE A 2 -2.68 5.33 -18.54
N ASP A 3 -3.42 6.41 -18.79
CA ASP A 3 -3.18 7.69 -18.13
C ASP A 3 -3.79 7.73 -16.72
N LEU A 4 -2.92 7.68 -15.72
CA LEU A 4 -3.18 7.94 -14.31
C LEU A 4 -2.32 9.12 -13.79
N SER A 5 -2.00 10.09 -14.64
CA SER A 5 -1.07 11.19 -14.33
C SER A 5 -1.48 12.07 -13.14
N ARG A 6 -2.77 12.04 -12.75
CA ARG A 6 -3.28 12.70 -11.55
C ARG A 6 -3.24 11.81 -10.30
N ALA A 7 -2.55 10.65 -10.37
CA ALA A 7 -2.36 9.75 -9.24
C ALA A 7 -0.88 9.62 -8.87
N THR A 8 -0.63 9.31 -7.60
CA THR A 8 0.68 8.93 -7.06
C THR A 8 0.54 7.66 -6.25
N PHE A 9 1.28 6.61 -6.63
CA PHE A 9 1.48 5.45 -5.79
C PHE A 9 2.51 5.77 -4.70
N ILE A 10 2.19 5.49 -3.44
CA ILE A 10 3.11 5.60 -2.31
C ILE A 10 3.37 4.20 -1.76
N ILE A 11 4.62 3.74 -1.87
CA ILE A 11 5.04 2.37 -1.62
C ILE A 11 6.13 2.37 -0.54
N PRO A 12 5.78 2.17 0.73
CA PRO A 12 6.76 2.03 1.80
C PRO A 12 7.39 0.63 1.73
N ILE A 13 8.72 0.54 1.78
CA ILE A 13 9.44 -0.73 1.68
C ILE A 13 10.49 -0.89 2.76
N ARG A 14 10.68 -2.16 3.17
CA ARG A 14 11.86 -2.72 3.82
C ARG A 14 12.12 -4.08 3.18
N ILE A 15 13.31 -4.29 2.64
CA ILE A 15 13.62 -5.47 1.83
C ILE A 15 14.44 -6.45 2.66
N GLU A 16 13.75 -7.30 3.42
CA GLU A 16 14.34 -8.23 4.37
C GLU A 16 14.71 -9.59 3.74
N SER A 17 14.39 -9.84 2.43
CA SER A 17 14.60 -11.14 1.78
C SER A 17 14.59 -11.03 0.25
N GLN A 18 15.13 -12.07 -0.43
CA GLN A 18 15.18 -12.14 -1.90
C GLN A 18 13.79 -12.20 -2.53
N ASP A 19 12.84 -12.90 -1.92
CA ASP A 19 11.45 -12.95 -2.40
C ASP A 19 10.75 -11.58 -2.29
N ARG A 20 11.01 -10.79 -1.22
CA ARG A 20 10.54 -9.40 -1.14
C ARG A 20 11.17 -8.52 -2.21
N MET A 21 12.47 -8.65 -2.44
CA MET A 21 13.17 -7.92 -3.50
C MET A 21 12.54 -8.22 -4.87
N ARG A 22 12.31 -9.50 -5.18
CA ARG A 22 11.63 -9.94 -6.39
C ARG A 22 10.22 -9.33 -6.50
N ASN A 23 9.43 -9.35 -5.42
CA ASN A 23 8.09 -8.80 -5.41
C ASN A 23 8.09 -7.29 -5.71
N VAL A 24 8.97 -6.52 -5.05
CA VAL A 24 9.13 -5.07 -5.30
C VAL A 24 9.47 -4.81 -6.77
N LEU A 25 10.43 -5.55 -7.34
CA LEU A 25 10.79 -5.42 -8.75
C LEU A 25 9.60 -5.72 -9.67
N THR A 26 8.89 -6.83 -9.40
CA THR A 26 7.71 -7.24 -10.18
C THR A 26 6.62 -6.17 -10.19
N ILE A 27 6.30 -5.62 -9.01
CA ILE A 27 5.31 -4.55 -8.86
C ILE A 27 5.72 -3.30 -9.63
N LEU A 28 6.97 -2.89 -9.51
CA LEU A 28 7.46 -1.69 -10.20
C LEU A 28 7.48 -1.87 -11.71
N CYS A 29 7.90 -3.03 -12.23
CA CYS A 29 7.81 -3.35 -13.66
C CYS A 29 6.35 -3.26 -14.14
N PHE A 30 5.42 -3.87 -13.39
CA PHE A 30 3.99 -3.82 -13.75
C PHE A 30 3.44 -2.38 -13.78
N LEU A 31 3.73 -1.58 -12.76
CA LEU A 31 3.23 -0.20 -12.68
C LEU A 31 3.83 0.69 -13.77
N LEU A 32 5.15 0.61 -13.98
CA LEU A 32 5.88 1.43 -14.96
C LEU A 32 5.49 1.11 -16.41
N GLU A 33 5.23 -0.16 -16.73
CA GLU A 33 4.82 -0.57 -18.07
C GLU A 33 3.37 -0.15 -18.37
N ASN A 34 2.47 -0.32 -17.43
CA ASN A 34 1.05 -0.17 -17.70
C ASN A 34 0.52 1.25 -17.52
N PHE A 35 1.11 2.07 -16.61
CA PHE A 35 0.52 3.34 -16.21
C PHE A 35 1.45 4.55 -16.38
N ASN A 36 0.93 5.60 -16.99
CA ASN A 36 1.51 6.94 -16.88
C ASN A 36 1.06 7.53 -15.53
N THR A 37 1.89 7.41 -14.51
CA THR A 37 1.58 7.80 -13.11
C THR A 37 2.87 8.18 -12.38
N LYS A 38 2.75 8.81 -11.21
CA LYS A 38 3.89 9.00 -10.31
C LYS A 38 3.99 7.85 -9.33
N ILE A 39 5.21 7.41 -9.03
CA ILE A 39 5.51 6.37 -8.06
C ILE A 39 6.55 6.93 -7.09
N ILE A 40 6.22 6.94 -5.81
CA ILE A 40 7.16 7.25 -4.75
C ILE A 40 7.42 5.95 -3.98
N VAL A 41 8.66 5.53 -3.91
CA VAL A 41 9.12 4.41 -3.09
C VAL A 41 9.92 4.99 -1.94
N LYS A 42 9.53 4.72 -0.71
CA LYS A 42 10.34 5.07 0.46
C LYS A 42 10.84 3.81 1.14
N GLU A 43 12.16 3.64 1.12
CA GLU A 43 12.89 2.57 1.78
C GLU A 43 13.41 3.06 3.14
N VAL A 44 13.14 2.27 4.19
CA VAL A 44 13.64 2.54 5.54
C VAL A 44 14.33 1.28 6.04
N ASP A 45 15.66 1.25 5.97
CA ASP A 45 16.48 0.09 6.29
C ASP A 45 17.91 0.52 6.66
N GLY A 46 18.75 -0.42 7.11
CA GLY A 46 20.17 -0.14 7.41
C GLY A 46 21.02 0.17 6.18
N THR A 47 20.66 -0.39 5.02
CA THR A 47 21.28 -0.14 3.71
C THR A 47 20.21 -0.11 2.61
N SER A 48 20.48 0.59 1.50
CA SER A 48 19.53 0.65 0.39
C SER A 48 19.68 -0.53 -0.55
N VAL A 49 18.87 -1.56 -0.37
CA VAL A 49 18.74 -2.69 -1.31
C VAL A 49 18.11 -2.22 -2.63
N PHE A 50 17.26 -1.20 -2.57
CA PHE A 50 16.65 -0.62 -3.77
C PHE A 50 17.71 -0.03 -4.70
N GLU A 51 18.61 0.81 -4.21
CA GLU A 51 19.68 1.43 -5.02
C GLU A 51 20.70 0.41 -5.53
N GLU A 52 21.05 -0.56 -4.68
CA GLU A 52 22.06 -1.56 -4.99
C GLU A 52 21.58 -2.64 -5.96
N SER A 53 20.31 -3.04 -5.87
CA SER A 53 19.82 -4.24 -6.56
C SER A 53 18.61 -4.01 -7.47
N ILE A 54 17.64 -3.17 -7.08
CA ILE A 54 16.39 -2.97 -7.85
C ILE A 54 16.57 -1.93 -8.93
N LEU A 55 17.12 -0.77 -8.60
CA LEU A 55 17.28 0.33 -9.55
C LEU A 55 18.15 -0.02 -10.76
N PRO A 56 19.27 -0.77 -10.62
CA PRO A 56 20.03 -1.25 -11.77
C PRO A 56 19.17 -2.12 -12.71
N GLN A 57 18.41 -3.07 -12.17
CA GLN A 57 17.54 -3.93 -12.97
C GLN A 57 16.44 -3.14 -13.67
N LEU A 58 15.79 -2.19 -12.99
CA LEU A 58 14.78 -1.34 -13.65
C LEU A 58 15.36 -0.54 -14.83
N LYS A 59 16.62 -0.08 -14.72
CA LYS A 59 17.33 0.61 -15.83
C LYS A 59 17.64 -0.30 -17.02
N GLU A 60 17.64 -1.61 -16.85
CA GLU A 60 17.76 -2.55 -17.97
C GLU A 60 16.44 -2.72 -18.73
N TYR A 61 15.29 -2.54 -18.05
CA TYR A 61 13.96 -2.68 -18.64
C TYR A 61 13.39 -1.37 -19.19
N PHE A 62 13.74 -0.22 -18.57
CA PHE A 62 13.11 1.07 -18.85
C PHE A 62 14.14 2.16 -19.15
N ASP A 63 14.03 2.78 -20.33
CA ASP A 63 14.87 3.92 -20.72
C ASP A 63 14.57 5.18 -19.91
N ASN A 64 13.36 5.31 -19.34
CA ASN A 64 12.93 6.49 -18.61
C ASN A 64 12.24 6.12 -17.31
N LEU A 65 12.83 6.53 -16.20
CA LEU A 65 12.34 6.36 -14.84
C LEU A 65 11.96 7.70 -14.16
N SER A 66 11.71 8.77 -14.94
CA SER A 66 11.44 10.12 -14.38
C SER A 66 10.18 10.19 -13.51
N ASN A 67 9.27 9.24 -13.64
CA ASN A 67 8.06 9.13 -12.82
C ASN A 67 8.27 8.33 -11.52
N LEU A 68 9.44 7.69 -11.35
CA LEU A 68 9.81 6.93 -10.16
C LEU A 68 10.73 7.77 -9.27
N ILE A 69 10.31 8.01 -8.05
CA ILE A 69 11.07 8.72 -7.02
C ILE A 69 11.41 7.70 -5.93
N HIS A 70 12.68 7.50 -5.66
CA HIS A 70 13.17 6.72 -4.53
C HIS A 70 13.65 7.65 -3.42
N ILE A 71 13.27 7.36 -2.19
CA ILE A 71 13.70 8.05 -0.97
C ILE A 71 14.25 6.98 -0.02
N PHE A 72 15.50 7.09 0.34
CA PHE A 72 16.13 6.22 1.33
C PHE A 72 16.27 6.94 2.67
N GLU A 73 15.94 6.23 3.75
CA GLU A 73 16.16 6.65 5.13
C GLU A 73 16.90 5.53 5.86
N GLU A 74 18.12 5.81 6.29
CA GLU A 74 18.90 4.87 7.08
C GLU A 74 18.29 4.69 8.47
N SER A 75 18.04 3.45 8.87
CA SER A 75 17.47 3.12 10.16
C SER A 75 17.83 1.72 10.60
N GLU A 76 18.37 1.59 11.80
CA GLU A 76 18.62 0.33 12.51
C GLU A 76 17.42 -0.11 13.40
N ASP A 77 16.31 0.64 13.40
CA ASP A 77 15.16 0.28 14.19
C ASP A 77 14.50 -0.99 13.63
N SER A 78 14.30 -1.97 14.49
CA SER A 78 13.66 -3.23 14.11
C SER A 78 12.18 -3.07 13.75
N VAL A 79 11.53 -2.01 14.21
CA VAL A 79 10.13 -1.71 13.92
C VAL A 79 10.00 -0.87 12.65
N PHE A 80 9.17 -1.31 11.73
CA PHE A 80 8.83 -0.56 10.52
C PHE A 80 7.62 0.34 10.79
N TYR A 81 7.83 1.64 10.97
CA TYR A 81 6.79 2.63 11.30
C TYR A 81 5.98 3.04 10.07
N ARG A 82 5.28 2.07 9.49
CA ARG A 82 4.57 2.20 8.21
C ARG A 82 3.65 3.43 8.14
N MET A 83 2.91 3.75 9.22
CA MET A 83 1.98 4.89 9.25
C MET A 83 2.70 6.23 9.13
N HIS A 84 3.82 6.37 9.82
CA HIS A 84 4.68 7.56 9.71
C HIS A 84 5.24 7.71 8.28
N ILE A 85 5.80 6.63 7.73
CA ILE A 85 6.38 6.61 6.39
C ILE A 85 5.33 7.00 5.33
N LEU A 86 4.12 6.46 5.40
CA LEU A 86 3.01 6.80 4.50
C LEU A 86 2.63 8.28 4.60
N ASN A 87 2.61 8.87 5.80
CA ASN A 87 2.31 10.28 6.00
C ASN A 87 3.37 11.19 5.38
N GLU A 88 4.64 10.84 5.51
CA GLU A 88 5.73 11.58 4.85
C GLU A 88 5.59 11.55 3.33
N MET A 89 5.32 10.36 2.76
CA MET A 89 5.10 10.19 1.32
C MET A 89 3.85 10.95 0.85
N LEU A 90 2.75 10.92 1.62
CA LEU A 90 1.55 11.71 1.35
C LEU A 90 1.84 13.22 1.34
N SER A 91 2.68 13.70 2.26
CA SER A 91 3.03 15.12 2.37
C SER A 91 3.74 15.66 1.13
N VAL A 92 4.56 14.83 0.49
CA VAL A 92 5.31 15.21 -0.74
C VAL A 92 4.51 14.93 -2.02
N SER A 93 3.50 14.07 -1.97
CA SER A 93 2.58 13.84 -3.10
C SER A 93 1.73 15.09 -3.36
N LYS A 94 1.60 15.49 -4.65
CA LYS A 94 0.84 16.68 -5.08
C LYS A 94 -0.30 16.36 -6.04
N THR A 95 -0.54 15.09 -6.30
CA THR A 95 -1.62 14.64 -7.20
C THR A 95 -2.97 14.56 -6.49
N ASP A 96 -4.06 14.57 -7.24
CA ASP A 96 -5.43 14.53 -6.70
C ASP A 96 -5.78 13.19 -6.06
N VAL A 97 -5.17 12.12 -6.57
CA VAL A 97 -5.33 10.75 -6.06
C VAL A 97 -4.03 10.27 -5.45
N VAL A 98 -4.11 9.71 -4.25
CA VAL A 98 -2.98 9.02 -3.61
C VAL A 98 -3.36 7.56 -3.39
N ILE A 99 -2.45 6.69 -3.70
CA ILE A 99 -2.65 5.25 -3.64
C ILE A 99 -1.67 4.66 -2.64
N ASN A 100 -2.17 4.28 -1.45
CA ASN A 100 -1.40 3.46 -0.53
C ASN A 100 -1.22 2.09 -1.15
N TYR A 101 0.02 1.59 -1.22
CA TYR A 101 0.29 0.38 -1.97
C TYR A 101 1.34 -0.48 -1.27
N ASP A 102 0.99 -1.74 -1.00
CA ASP A 102 1.95 -2.72 -0.51
C ASP A 102 2.78 -3.28 -1.68
N CYS A 103 4.04 -3.52 -1.44
CA CYS A 103 5.03 -3.87 -2.46
C CYS A 103 4.97 -5.33 -2.94
N ASP A 104 3.91 -6.04 -2.65
CA ASP A 104 3.73 -7.48 -2.90
C ASP A 104 2.34 -7.83 -3.44
N VAL A 105 1.60 -6.84 -3.94
CA VAL A 105 0.25 -7.08 -4.49
C VAL A 105 0.10 -6.56 -5.92
N LEU A 106 -0.71 -7.28 -6.68
CA LEU A 106 -1.12 -6.93 -8.06
C LEU A 106 -2.63 -7.06 -8.18
N LEU A 107 -3.21 -6.30 -9.10
CA LEU A 107 -4.62 -6.42 -9.47
C LEU A 107 -4.76 -6.36 -10.99
N PRO A 108 -5.85 -6.90 -11.56
CA PRO A 108 -6.17 -6.67 -12.95
C PRO A 108 -6.25 -5.17 -13.26
N ILE A 109 -5.80 -4.77 -14.43
CA ILE A 109 -5.70 -3.36 -14.86
C ILE A 109 -7.01 -2.59 -14.64
N ASP A 110 -8.14 -3.23 -14.92
CA ASP A 110 -9.47 -2.61 -14.76
C ASP A 110 -9.76 -2.19 -13.31
N SER A 111 -9.20 -2.88 -12.31
CA SER A 111 -9.33 -2.50 -10.90
C SER A 111 -8.70 -1.14 -10.62
N TYR A 112 -7.49 -0.91 -11.14
CA TYR A 112 -6.80 0.39 -11.00
C TYR A 112 -7.57 1.50 -11.73
N VAL A 113 -7.96 1.24 -12.97
CA VAL A 113 -8.65 2.22 -13.83
C VAL A 113 -10.00 2.63 -13.24
N ASN A 114 -10.78 1.65 -12.78
CA ASN A 114 -12.10 1.90 -12.21
C ASN A 114 -12.01 2.63 -10.87
N ALA A 115 -11.05 2.25 -10.01
CA ALA A 115 -10.81 2.96 -8.75
C ALA A 115 -10.40 4.42 -8.98
N TYR A 116 -9.45 4.65 -9.90
CA TYR A 116 -9.01 6.00 -10.27
C TYR A 116 -10.16 6.85 -10.81
N LYS A 117 -10.93 6.32 -11.78
CA LYS A 117 -12.06 7.03 -12.37
C LYS A 117 -13.12 7.38 -11.33
N SER A 118 -13.45 6.47 -10.43
CA SER A 118 -14.43 6.69 -9.36
C SER A 118 -14.03 7.87 -8.45
N ILE A 119 -12.73 7.99 -8.11
CA ILE A 119 -12.22 9.14 -7.34
C ILE A 119 -12.25 10.43 -8.16
N ILE A 120 -11.73 10.40 -9.41
CA ILE A 120 -11.61 11.59 -10.25
C ILE A 120 -12.98 12.17 -10.62
N ASN A 121 -13.99 11.31 -10.80
CA ASN A 121 -15.36 11.72 -11.08
C ASN A 121 -16.13 12.18 -9.84
N GLY A 122 -15.55 12.07 -8.64
CA GLY A 122 -16.23 12.42 -7.38
C GLY A 122 -17.31 11.43 -6.95
N GLU A 123 -17.30 10.21 -7.50
CA GLU A 123 -18.21 9.12 -7.14
C GLU A 123 -17.82 8.46 -5.82
N SER A 124 -16.53 8.51 -5.48
CA SER A 124 -15.97 7.95 -4.24
C SER A 124 -14.92 8.87 -3.65
N ASP A 125 -14.77 8.81 -2.34
CA ASP A 125 -13.70 9.46 -1.58
C ASP A 125 -12.54 8.49 -1.34
N VAL A 126 -12.87 7.21 -1.11
CA VAL A 126 -11.91 6.11 -0.89
C VAL A 126 -12.40 4.89 -1.67
N VAL A 127 -11.49 4.21 -2.36
CA VAL A 127 -11.81 2.97 -3.08
C VAL A 127 -10.83 1.86 -2.69
N TYR A 128 -11.37 0.73 -2.27
CA TYR A 128 -10.65 -0.54 -2.19
C TYR A 128 -10.84 -1.24 -3.54
N PRO A 129 -9.78 -1.37 -4.37
CA PRO A 129 -9.92 -1.86 -5.75
C PRO A 129 -10.04 -3.39 -5.84
N PHE A 130 -10.51 -4.02 -4.77
CA PHE A 130 -10.74 -5.48 -4.66
C PHE A 130 -11.95 -5.77 -3.77
N GLY A 131 -12.54 -6.97 -3.94
CA GLY A 131 -13.70 -7.41 -3.17
C GLY A 131 -13.36 -7.77 -1.71
N SER A 132 -14.39 -7.90 -0.87
CA SER A 132 -14.30 -8.40 0.50
C SER A 132 -14.71 -9.86 0.56
N GLY A 133 -14.07 -10.65 1.41
CA GLY A 133 -14.29 -12.09 1.49
C GLY A 133 -13.28 -12.88 0.64
N ASN A 134 -13.74 -13.83 -0.16
CA ASN A 134 -12.86 -14.73 -0.93
C ASN A 134 -12.30 -14.08 -2.22
N TYR A 135 -11.74 -12.90 -2.10
CA TYR A 135 -11.19 -12.12 -3.22
C TYR A 135 -9.65 -11.98 -3.20
N GLN A 136 -8.95 -12.64 -2.29
CA GLN A 136 -7.50 -12.72 -2.34
C GLN A 136 -7.05 -14.00 -3.02
N LYS A 137 -6.17 -13.88 -4.03
CA LYS A 137 -5.35 -14.96 -4.55
C LYS A 137 -3.96 -14.86 -3.94
N GLN A 138 -3.64 -15.81 -3.08
CA GLN A 138 -2.33 -15.96 -2.49
C GLN A 138 -1.45 -16.72 -3.48
N ILE A 139 -0.39 -16.07 -3.99
CA ILE A 139 0.46 -16.58 -5.05
C ILE A 139 1.77 -17.10 -4.45
N PHE A 140 2.02 -18.39 -4.59
CA PHE A 140 3.31 -19.01 -4.21
C PHE A 140 4.33 -18.82 -5.33
N SER A 141 4.80 -17.57 -5.46
CA SER A 141 5.69 -17.16 -6.53
C SER A 141 7.13 -17.65 -6.32
N ASP A 142 7.76 -18.01 -7.42
CA ASP A 142 9.21 -18.22 -7.56
C ASP A 142 9.71 -17.40 -8.76
N ASP A 143 11.01 -17.45 -9.01
CA ASP A 143 11.64 -16.67 -10.07
C ASP A 143 11.15 -17.09 -11.47
N GLU A 144 10.85 -18.38 -11.68
CA GLU A 144 10.33 -18.89 -12.95
C GLU A 144 8.95 -18.35 -13.24
N LEU A 145 8.01 -18.43 -12.27
CA LEU A 145 6.64 -17.94 -12.41
C LEU A 145 6.61 -16.44 -12.66
N VAL A 146 7.42 -15.67 -11.93
CA VAL A 146 7.51 -14.21 -12.09
C VAL A 146 8.11 -13.84 -13.44
N SER A 147 9.18 -14.53 -13.87
CA SER A 147 9.78 -14.31 -15.19
C SER A 147 8.79 -14.62 -16.31
N GLU A 148 8.03 -15.71 -16.21
CA GLU A 148 6.97 -16.04 -17.16
C GLU A 148 5.89 -14.94 -17.19
N PHE A 149 5.44 -14.45 -16.03
CA PHE A 149 4.45 -13.38 -15.92
C PHE A 149 4.90 -12.08 -16.56
N LEU A 150 6.14 -11.65 -16.28
CA LEU A 150 6.73 -10.43 -16.85
C LEU A 150 6.93 -10.54 -18.38
N SER A 151 7.28 -11.74 -18.90
CA SER A 151 7.56 -11.95 -20.30
C SER A 151 6.31 -12.17 -21.17
N ASN A 152 5.13 -12.35 -20.54
CA ASN A 152 3.86 -12.59 -21.23
C ASN A 152 2.84 -11.49 -20.93
N ASP A 153 3.25 -10.23 -21.09
CA ASP A 153 2.39 -9.04 -20.98
C ASP A 153 1.54 -9.00 -19.68
N PHE A 154 2.11 -9.49 -18.59
CA PHE A 154 1.45 -9.57 -17.28
C PHE A 154 0.14 -10.36 -17.28
N ASP A 155 0.11 -11.50 -17.97
CA ASP A 155 -1.05 -12.39 -17.96
C ASP A 155 -1.30 -13.02 -16.58
N PHE A 156 -2.31 -12.56 -15.87
CA PHE A 156 -2.68 -13.03 -14.53
C PHE A 156 -2.99 -14.53 -14.46
N SER A 157 -3.38 -15.16 -15.58
CA SER A 157 -3.61 -16.62 -15.61
C SER A 157 -2.34 -17.42 -15.28
N ILE A 158 -1.16 -16.83 -15.52
CA ILE A 158 0.13 -17.40 -15.17
C ILE A 158 0.27 -17.47 -13.63
N LEU A 159 -0.02 -16.37 -12.94
CA LEU A 159 0.03 -16.32 -11.46
C LEU A 159 -0.95 -17.31 -10.83
N GLU A 160 -2.09 -17.53 -11.48
CA GLU A 160 -3.12 -18.46 -10.99
C GLU A 160 -2.68 -19.93 -10.96
N LYS A 161 -1.65 -20.31 -11.73
CA LYS A 161 -1.10 -21.68 -11.74
C LYS A 161 -0.59 -22.13 -10.35
N LYS A 162 -0.14 -21.17 -9.52
CA LYS A 162 0.39 -21.42 -8.15
C LYS A 162 -0.34 -20.57 -7.12
N SER A 163 -1.68 -20.60 -7.12
CA SER A 163 -2.49 -19.76 -6.23
C SER A 163 -3.44 -20.53 -5.34
N ASN A 164 -3.74 -19.97 -4.16
CA ASN A 164 -4.85 -20.36 -3.31
C ASN A 164 -5.79 -19.17 -3.09
N ILE A 165 -7.09 -19.46 -2.89
CA ILE A 165 -8.06 -18.41 -2.52
C ILE A 165 -8.02 -18.22 -1.01
N CYS A 166 -7.87 -16.98 -0.59
CA CYS A 166 -7.87 -16.54 0.80
C CYS A 166 -8.88 -15.40 1.01
N THR A 167 -9.15 -15.10 2.26
CA THR A 167 -10.04 -14.00 2.64
C THR A 167 -9.30 -12.67 2.57
N SER A 168 -9.92 -11.67 1.96
CA SER A 168 -9.46 -10.28 1.93
C SER A 168 -10.50 -9.35 2.52
N ASP A 169 -10.06 -8.37 3.31
CA ASP A 169 -10.97 -7.36 3.85
C ASP A 169 -10.37 -5.94 3.73
N PHE A 170 -9.22 -5.72 4.36
CA PHE A 170 -8.72 -4.36 4.52
C PHE A 170 -7.26 -4.17 4.13
N GLY A 171 -6.37 -3.81 4.06
CA GLY A 171 -4.96 -3.82 3.79
C GLY A 171 -4.61 -3.64 2.30
N TRP A 172 -3.39 -3.94 1.98
CA TRP A 172 -2.72 -4.02 0.67
C TRP A 172 -2.74 -2.75 -0.17
N ILE A 173 -3.90 -2.28 -0.67
CA ILE A 173 -4.03 -1.15 -1.57
C ILE A 173 -5.32 -0.39 -1.32
N GLN A 174 -5.23 0.95 -1.28
CA GLN A 174 -6.38 1.85 -1.22
C GLN A 174 -6.13 3.10 -2.06
N PHE A 175 -7.13 3.50 -2.83
CA PHE A 175 -7.16 4.76 -3.56
C PHE A 175 -7.88 5.80 -2.70
N PHE A 176 -7.28 6.97 -2.56
CA PHE A 176 -7.84 8.09 -1.81
C PHE A 176 -7.94 9.34 -2.69
N ASN A 177 -9.05 10.05 -2.58
CA ASN A 177 -9.00 11.48 -2.85
C ASN A 177 -8.00 12.10 -1.86
N ARG A 178 -6.96 12.76 -2.37
CA ARG A 178 -5.87 13.28 -1.53
C ARG A 178 -6.36 14.23 -0.43
N GLN A 179 -7.28 15.14 -0.77
CA GLN A 179 -7.80 16.11 0.21
C GLN A 179 -8.59 15.39 1.31
N VAL A 180 -9.43 14.43 0.94
CA VAL A 180 -10.17 13.59 1.90
C VAL A 180 -9.22 12.81 2.79
N TYR A 181 -8.11 12.28 2.26
CA TYR A 181 -7.12 11.56 3.05
C TYR A 181 -6.51 12.46 4.13
N VAL A 182 -6.15 13.69 3.75
CA VAL A 182 -5.60 14.69 4.68
C VAL A 182 -6.65 15.12 5.72
N ASP A 183 -7.86 15.46 5.27
CA ASP A 183 -8.95 15.93 6.15
C ASP A 183 -9.46 14.83 7.09
N GLY A 184 -9.38 13.58 6.65
CA GLY A 184 -9.70 12.39 7.44
C GLY A 184 -8.66 12.03 8.50
N GLY A 185 -7.55 12.80 8.59
CA GLY A 185 -6.52 12.64 9.63
C GLY A 185 -5.29 11.83 9.19
N MET A 186 -5.09 11.63 7.88
CA MET A 186 -3.93 10.92 7.32
C MET A 186 -3.83 9.47 7.88
N GLU A 187 -2.65 8.89 7.97
CA GLU A 187 -2.45 7.66 8.74
C GLU A 187 -2.29 7.96 10.22
N ASN A 188 -2.81 7.08 11.06
CA ASN A 188 -2.71 7.26 12.50
C ASN A 188 -1.37 6.75 13.03
N GLU A 189 -0.40 7.65 13.23
CA GLU A 189 0.95 7.31 13.70
C GLU A 189 1.02 6.74 15.12
N ASN A 190 -0.10 6.75 15.85
CA ASN A 190 -0.16 6.08 17.14
C ASN A 190 -0.24 4.55 16.99
N PHE A 191 -0.58 4.03 15.80
CA PHE A 191 -0.34 2.64 15.45
C PHE A 191 1.11 2.47 15.03
N ARG A 192 1.90 1.83 15.88
CA ARG A 192 3.33 1.63 15.67
C ARG A 192 3.61 0.21 15.16
N GLY A 193 4.34 0.12 14.05
CA GLY A 193 4.51 -1.14 13.33
C GLY A 193 3.26 -1.50 12.53
N SER A 194 2.80 -2.75 12.62
CA SER A 194 1.65 -3.26 11.88
C SER A 194 0.51 -3.71 12.79
N SER A 195 -0.71 -3.71 12.25
CA SER A 195 -1.98 -4.19 12.84
C SER A 195 -2.47 -3.46 14.11
N PRO A 196 -3.76 -3.15 14.21
CA PRO A 196 -4.85 -3.34 13.22
C PRO A 196 -5.23 -2.02 12.48
N GLU A 197 -4.26 -1.25 12.05
CA GLU A 197 -4.42 0.07 11.42
C GLU A 197 -5.32 0.04 10.17
N ASP A 198 -5.31 -1.05 9.40
CA ASP A 198 -6.15 -1.19 8.21
C ASP A 198 -7.65 -1.22 8.55
N LYS A 199 -8.00 -1.92 9.64
CA LYS A 199 -9.39 -1.95 10.16
C LYS A 199 -9.81 -0.58 10.67
N GLU A 200 -8.88 0.11 11.33
CA GLU A 200 -9.10 1.46 11.83
C GLU A 200 -9.36 2.42 10.68
N ARG A 201 -8.55 2.37 9.64
CA ARG A 201 -8.68 3.22 8.44
C ARG A 201 -10.06 3.07 7.80
N PHE A 202 -10.48 1.85 7.53
CA PHE A 202 -11.81 1.58 6.96
C PHE A 202 -12.92 2.10 7.86
N PHE A 203 -12.89 1.77 9.16
CA PHE A 203 -13.87 2.22 10.15
C PHE A 203 -13.94 3.75 10.23
N ARG A 204 -12.80 4.41 10.30
CA ARG A 204 -12.69 5.86 10.41
C ARG A 204 -13.32 6.57 9.24
N PHE A 205 -12.89 6.29 8.01
CA PHE A 205 -13.41 6.97 6.83
C PHE A 205 -14.90 6.73 6.66
N THR A 206 -15.38 5.52 6.89
CA THR A 206 -16.81 5.19 6.85
C THR A 206 -17.60 5.94 7.92
N THR A 207 -17.13 5.96 9.17
CA THR A 207 -17.82 6.63 10.29
C THR A 207 -17.79 8.15 10.16
N LEU A 208 -16.73 8.72 9.60
CA LEU A 208 -16.67 10.15 9.25
C LEU A 208 -17.67 10.52 8.15
N GLY A 209 -18.20 9.55 7.43
CA GLY A 209 -19.24 9.74 6.42
C GLY A 209 -18.68 10.03 5.03
N TYR A 210 -17.44 9.65 4.78
CA TYR A 210 -16.87 9.63 3.43
C TYR A 210 -17.44 8.48 2.61
N ASN A 211 -17.50 8.67 1.30
CA ASN A 211 -17.98 7.64 0.38
C ASN A 211 -16.88 6.61 0.11
N VAL A 212 -16.93 5.49 0.85
CA VAL A 212 -15.96 4.39 0.78
C VAL A 212 -16.55 3.26 -0.05
N ASN A 213 -15.97 3.01 -1.22
CA ASN A 213 -16.46 1.98 -2.17
C ASN A 213 -15.45 0.84 -2.35
N ARG A 214 -15.94 -0.27 -2.93
CA ARG A 214 -15.14 -1.43 -3.32
C ARG A 214 -15.41 -1.82 -4.76
N ILE A 215 -14.40 -2.46 -5.38
CA ILE A 215 -14.52 -3.09 -6.70
C ILE A 215 -14.49 -4.60 -6.49
N ASP A 216 -15.50 -5.31 -7.01
CA ASP A 216 -15.58 -6.76 -6.91
C ASP A 216 -14.63 -7.43 -7.92
N ASN A 217 -13.34 -7.44 -7.58
CA ASN A 217 -12.30 -8.10 -8.35
C ASN A 217 -11.26 -8.74 -7.42
N TYR A 218 -10.45 -9.64 -7.94
CA TYR A 218 -9.40 -10.29 -7.16
C TYR A 218 -8.20 -9.37 -6.92
N ILE A 219 -7.58 -9.54 -5.74
CA ILE A 219 -6.23 -9.07 -5.45
C ILE A 219 -5.28 -10.27 -5.43
N TYR A 220 -4.12 -10.14 -6.06
CA TYR A 220 -3.08 -11.16 -6.16
C TYR A 220 -1.93 -10.77 -5.23
N HIS A 221 -1.75 -11.53 -4.16
CA HIS A 221 -0.70 -11.30 -3.18
C HIS A 221 0.45 -12.26 -3.43
N LEU A 222 1.61 -11.72 -3.82
CA LEU A 222 2.84 -12.46 -4.02
C LEU A 222 3.43 -12.82 -2.66
N GLU A 223 3.36 -14.10 -2.29
CA GLU A 223 3.87 -14.57 -1.00
C GLU A 223 5.38 -14.34 -0.88
N HIS A 224 5.78 -14.10 0.36
CA HIS A 224 7.17 -13.88 0.73
C HIS A 224 7.44 -14.39 2.14
N SER A 225 8.71 -14.53 2.49
CA SER A 225 9.17 -14.88 3.84
C SER A 225 8.66 -13.87 4.86
N ARG A 226 8.15 -14.36 5.98
CA ARG A 226 7.54 -13.53 7.01
C ARG A 226 8.57 -13.09 8.04
N GLY A 227 9.01 -11.85 7.95
CA GLY A 227 9.85 -11.20 8.94
C GLY A 227 9.06 -10.64 10.13
N GLN A 228 9.77 -10.01 11.07
CA GLN A 228 9.21 -9.45 12.30
C GLN A 228 8.06 -8.45 12.05
N ASN A 229 8.12 -7.70 10.96
CA ASN A 229 7.14 -6.68 10.60
C ASN A 229 5.95 -7.21 9.79
N SER A 230 5.91 -8.51 9.47
CA SER A 230 4.90 -9.15 8.64
C SER A 230 3.92 -9.98 9.47
N TRP A 231 2.61 -9.87 9.16
CA TRP A 231 1.62 -10.76 9.73
C TRP A 231 1.82 -12.22 9.25
N PRO A 232 1.67 -13.27 10.10
CA PRO A 232 1.27 -13.21 11.51
C PRO A 232 2.42 -13.05 12.51
N VAL A 233 3.68 -13.03 12.08
CA VAL A 233 4.85 -12.96 12.97
C VAL A 233 4.83 -11.65 13.78
N SER A 234 4.41 -10.55 13.18
CA SER A 234 4.28 -9.25 13.85
C SER A 234 3.33 -9.26 15.06
N TYR A 235 2.39 -10.21 15.13
CA TYR A 235 1.51 -10.32 16.29
C TYR A 235 2.27 -10.60 17.60
N GLN A 236 3.38 -11.33 17.51
CA GLN A 236 4.28 -11.62 18.63
C GLN A 236 5.54 -10.74 18.63
N GLY A 237 6.01 -10.35 17.44
CA GLY A 237 7.26 -9.61 17.26
C GLY A 237 7.14 -8.10 17.40
N ASN A 238 5.96 -7.50 17.16
CA ASN A 238 5.77 -6.06 17.32
C ASN A 238 5.62 -5.71 18.81
N PRO A 239 6.56 -4.97 19.43
CA PRO A 239 6.50 -4.62 20.84
C PRO A 239 5.30 -3.73 21.18
N TYR A 240 4.70 -3.08 20.19
CA TYR A 240 3.55 -2.19 20.36
C TYR A 240 2.19 -2.84 20.08
N MET A 241 2.14 -4.14 19.80
CA MET A 241 0.91 -4.83 19.41
C MET A 241 -0.23 -4.65 20.42
N GLN A 242 0.04 -4.75 21.72
CA GLN A 242 -0.98 -4.59 22.76
C GLN A 242 -1.50 -3.15 22.86
N ASP A 243 -0.62 -2.16 22.66
CA ASP A 243 -0.99 -0.75 22.59
C ASP A 243 -1.88 -0.49 21.38
N ASN A 244 -1.49 -1.03 20.21
CA ASN A 244 -2.26 -0.93 18.97
C ASN A 244 -3.66 -1.55 19.13
N ILE A 245 -3.75 -2.74 19.71
CA ILE A 245 -5.05 -3.40 19.98
C ILE A 245 -5.91 -2.56 20.93
N SER A 246 -5.30 -2.01 21.99
CA SER A 246 -6.00 -1.16 22.97
C SER A 246 -6.49 0.13 22.33
N LEU A 247 -5.66 0.75 21.47
CA LEU A 247 -6.03 1.92 20.71
C LEU A 247 -7.19 1.64 19.75
N TRP A 248 -7.13 0.54 19.02
CA TRP A 248 -8.22 0.11 18.15
C TRP A 248 -9.52 -0.09 18.91
N LYS A 249 -9.49 -0.82 20.04
CA LYS A 249 -10.66 -1.01 20.89
C LYS A 249 -11.29 0.31 21.35
N LYS A 250 -10.47 1.34 21.59
CA LYS A 250 -10.95 2.68 21.93
C LYS A 250 -11.57 3.38 20.72
N ILE A 251 -10.89 3.38 19.57
CA ILE A 251 -11.33 4.11 18.37
C ILE A 251 -12.63 3.53 17.82
N GLN A 252 -12.79 2.21 17.75
CA GLN A 252 -14.00 1.57 17.21
C GLN A 252 -15.30 1.86 17.97
N THR A 253 -15.20 2.44 19.19
CA THR A 253 -16.38 2.87 19.96
C THR A 253 -16.75 4.34 19.75
N MET A 254 -15.94 5.10 19.00
CA MET A 254 -16.16 6.52 18.75
C MET A 254 -17.21 6.75 17.67
N ASN A 255 -18.08 7.70 17.92
CA ASN A 255 -18.96 8.24 16.88
C ASN A 255 -18.23 9.29 16.01
N LYS A 256 -18.92 9.80 14.99
CA LYS A 256 -18.37 10.76 14.02
C LYS A 256 -17.73 11.99 14.67
N GLU A 257 -18.40 12.59 15.66
CA GLU A 257 -17.91 13.79 16.34
C GLU A 257 -16.70 13.49 17.21
N GLN A 258 -16.72 12.39 17.93
CA GLN A 258 -15.59 11.93 18.73
C GLN A 258 -14.36 11.62 17.87
N LEU A 259 -14.55 10.99 16.69
CA LEU A 259 -13.47 10.75 15.74
C LEU A 259 -12.88 12.06 15.20
N LYS A 260 -13.73 13.02 14.79
CA LYS A 260 -13.27 14.34 14.37
C LYS A 260 -12.41 15.02 15.42
N ASN A 261 -12.87 15.03 16.68
CA ASN A 261 -12.14 15.63 17.78
C ASN A 261 -10.83 14.88 18.06
N TYR A 262 -10.85 13.55 18.04
CA TYR A 262 -9.67 12.72 18.24
C TYR A 262 -8.60 13.03 17.16
N TYR A 263 -8.96 13.00 15.86
CA TYR A 263 -8.00 13.23 14.78
C TYR A 263 -7.53 14.67 14.71
N SER A 264 -8.40 15.66 14.92
CA SER A 264 -8.00 17.07 14.92
C SER A 264 -6.99 17.43 16.02
N SER A 265 -6.94 16.67 17.09
CA SER A 265 -6.04 16.88 18.23
C SER A 265 -4.71 16.15 18.13
N GLN A 266 -4.46 15.38 17.06
CA GLN A 266 -3.24 14.60 16.94
C GLN A 266 -2.01 15.46 16.63
N ASP A 267 -0.96 15.30 17.42
CA ASP A 267 0.26 16.10 17.30
C ASP A 267 1.04 15.80 16.01
N TYR A 268 0.99 14.54 15.53
CA TYR A 268 1.69 14.17 14.29
C TYR A 268 1.18 14.96 13.09
N LEU A 269 -0.09 15.36 13.04
CA LEU A 269 -0.62 16.16 11.94
C LEU A 269 0.04 17.54 11.80
N LYS A 270 0.64 18.06 12.88
CA LYS A 270 1.34 19.34 12.85
C LYS A 270 2.62 19.30 12.02
N LYS A 271 3.20 18.11 11.84
CA LYS A 271 4.43 17.93 11.05
C LYS A 271 4.19 18.10 9.54
N TYR A 272 2.95 17.92 9.09
CA TYR A 272 2.59 17.84 7.67
C TYR A 272 1.71 19.02 7.20
N LYS A 273 1.44 19.98 8.08
CA LYS A 273 0.75 21.25 7.79
C LYS A 273 1.76 22.36 7.41
#